data_f609a6ef8f862c9e7f9bbcd25b26e3c1
#
_entry.id   f609a6ef8f862c9e7f9bbcd25b26e3c1
#
_cell.length_a   1.000
_cell.length_b   1.000
_cell.length_c   1.000
_cell.angle_alpha   90.00
_cell.angle_beta   90.00
_cell.angle_gamma   90.00
#
_symmetry.space_group_name_H-M   'P 1'
#
loop_
_entity.id
_entity.type
_entity.pdbx_description
1 polymer ?
#
loop_
_entity_poly.entity_id
_entity_poly.type
_entity_poly.pdbx_seq_one_letter_code
_entity_poly.pdbx_strand_id
1 'polypeptide(L)'
;MKKSILFLGLLLALFACNNTPKPEQENAQQEPTAPVTVTEAIQLLTDSIAMDSTDAHLYLNRAKAYFANEQVGQAMVDINKSLQLDPNNVDTYLLLADVYYALGDQDNIASTLNKAVEINSLDARPLVKLAELNLLQQNFNLAIGYVDKALGLTPYNPRAYFVKGMCYMAAKQDTASALKNFQLAAEQDDRFYDPVQQICRIYAVQQPPYAMEYIRKAQQQFPDYPTARYELAMYLQSHGAPEEALLHYDTLLMQRPDDYIVLFNKGYVNYVYLEDNETALNYFNQALDINPRYLDAFYNKGRVIEQMGDYAQAMEIYKEVLRLQPEYQLAIDAVNRIQNQITE
;
A
#
# COMPACT_ATOMS: atom_id res chain seq x y z
N MET A 1 17.07 -28.84 -28.04
CA MET A 1 15.86 -29.02 -27.24
C MET A 1 16.09 -28.95 -25.71
N LYS A 2 17.30 -28.99 -25.15
CA LYS A 2 17.55 -28.93 -23.68
C LYS A 2 17.87 -27.55 -23.13
N LYS A 3 17.97 -26.50 -23.95
CA LYS A 3 18.28 -25.12 -23.51
C LYS A 3 17.06 -24.25 -23.21
N SER A 4 15.89 -24.58 -23.77
CA SER A 4 14.64 -23.79 -23.56
C SER A 4 13.99 -24.01 -22.20
N ILE A 5 14.18 -25.15 -21.55
CA ILE A 5 13.54 -25.49 -20.26
C ILE A 5 14.21 -24.74 -19.08
N LEU A 6 15.53 -24.43 -19.21
CA LEU A 6 16.24 -23.68 -18.14
C LEU A 6 15.84 -22.19 -18.10
N PHE A 7 15.40 -21.62 -19.23
CA PHE A 7 15.01 -20.21 -19.32
C PHE A 7 13.61 -19.94 -18.75
N LEU A 8 12.70 -20.91 -18.85
CA LEU A 8 11.32 -20.75 -18.32
C LEU A 8 11.28 -20.71 -16.79
N GLY A 9 12.21 -21.43 -16.12
CA GLY A 9 12.32 -21.40 -14.66
C GLY A 9 12.80 -20.06 -14.09
N LEU A 10 13.59 -19.30 -14.88
CA LEU A 10 14.11 -18.01 -14.45
C LEU A 10 13.06 -16.89 -14.56
N LEU A 11 12.14 -16.99 -15.54
CA LEU A 11 11.05 -16.01 -15.73
C LEU A 11 9.96 -16.13 -14.65
N LEU A 12 9.72 -17.33 -14.12
CA LEU A 12 8.77 -17.54 -13.01
C LEU A 12 9.26 -16.93 -11.68
N ALA A 13 10.58 -16.78 -11.52
CA ALA A 13 11.17 -16.16 -10.32
C ALA A 13 10.98 -14.64 -10.27
N LEU A 14 10.61 -13.97 -11.38
CA LEU A 14 10.42 -12.51 -11.41
C LEU A 14 9.08 -12.08 -10.78
N PHE A 15 8.11 -12.99 -10.67
CA PHE A 15 6.76 -12.70 -10.13
C PHE A 15 6.45 -13.42 -8.82
N ALA A 16 7.36 -14.27 -8.33
CA ALA A 16 7.31 -14.82 -6.98
C ALA A 16 8.08 -13.87 -6.06
N CYS A 17 7.40 -13.21 -5.16
CA CYS A 17 8.03 -12.46 -4.07
C CYS A 17 9.17 -13.26 -3.47
N ASN A 18 10.36 -12.70 -3.49
CA ASN A 18 11.60 -13.01 -2.79
C ASN A 18 11.56 -14.21 -1.83
N ASN A 19 11.79 -15.41 -2.34
CA ASN A 19 12.16 -16.58 -1.55
C ASN A 19 13.51 -17.09 -2.05
N THR A 20 14.60 -16.55 -1.54
CA THR A 20 15.92 -17.16 -1.68
C THR A 20 16.27 -17.91 -0.40
N PRO A 21 16.45 -19.24 -0.42
CA PRO A 21 17.17 -19.95 0.64
C PRO A 21 18.64 -19.48 0.63
N LYS A 22 19.24 -19.38 1.83
CA LYS A 22 20.68 -19.10 1.97
C LYS A 22 21.48 -20.09 1.14
N PRO A 23 22.46 -19.65 0.34
CA PRO A 23 23.31 -20.56 -0.40
C PRO A 23 24.31 -21.23 0.54
N GLU A 24 24.36 -22.56 0.49
CA GLU A 24 25.56 -23.31 0.83
C GLU A 24 26.66 -22.93 -0.18
N GLN A 25 27.87 -22.74 0.33
CA GLN A 25 29.03 -22.33 -0.44
C GLN A 25 29.43 -23.45 -1.41
N GLU A 26 29.20 -23.23 -2.70
CA GLU A 26 29.98 -23.85 -3.77
C GLU A 26 30.54 -22.77 -4.70
N ASN A 27 31.85 -22.76 -4.78
CA ASN A 27 32.64 -21.87 -5.63
C ASN A 27 32.33 -22.12 -7.12
N ALA A 28 31.61 -21.20 -7.75
CA ALA A 28 31.72 -20.93 -9.18
C ALA A 28 31.48 -19.42 -9.37
N GLN A 29 32.52 -18.74 -9.87
CA GLN A 29 32.44 -17.34 -10.29
C GLN A 29 31.43 -17.23 -11.43
N GLN A 30 30.18 -16.92 -11.14
CA GLN A 30 29.22 -16.33 -12.06
C GLN A 30 29.03 -14.86 -11.64
N GLU A 31 29.38 -13.95 -12.54
CA GLU A 31 29.02 -12.54 -12.40
C GLU A 31 27.51 -12.44 -12.10
N PRO A 32 27.07 -11.58 -11.16
CA PRO A 32 25.65 -11.38 -10.91
C PRO A 32 25.05 -10.76 -12.18
N THR A 33 24.26 -11.54 -12.90
CA THR A 33 23.43 -11.02 -14.00
C THR A 33 22.46 -10.00 -13.40
N ALA A 34 22.49 -8.77 -13.93
CA ALA A 34 21.56 -7.74 -13.53
C ALA A 34 20.11 -8.28 -13.60
N PRO A 35 19.22 -7.88 -12.67
CA PRO A 35 17.83 -8.33 -12.70
C PRO A 35 17.19 -7.93 -14.04
N VAL A 36 16.55 -8.91 -14.69
CA VAL A 36 15.87 -8.72 -15.98
C VAL A 36 14.77 -7.70 -15.80
N THR A 37 14.79 -6.63 -16.57
CA THR A 37 13.74 -5.61 -16.52
C THR A 37 12.41 -6.14 -17.05
N VAL A 38 11.27 -5.53 -16.65
CA VAL A 38 9.94 -5.93 -17.15
C VAL A 38 9.87 -5.85 -18.68
N THR A 39 10.53 -4.86 -19.29
CA THR A 39 10.60 -4.69 -20.75
C THR A 39 11.36 -5.83 -21.41
N GLU A 40 12.49 -6.24 -20.85
CA GLU A 40 13.25 -7.40 -21.33
C GLU A 40 12.46 -8.69 -21.19
N ALA A 41 11.71 -8.87 -20.10
CA ALA A 41 10.83 -10.02 -19.90
C ALA A 41 9.72 -10.08 -20.98
N ILE A 42 9.11 -8.94 -21.33
CA ILE A 42 8.13 -8.86 -22.42
C ILE A 42 8.76 -9.26 -23.76
N GLN A 43 9.98 -8.81 -24.05
CA GLN A 43 10.66 -9.15 -25.29
C GLN A 43 10.99 -10.65 -25.35
N LEU A 44 11.55 -11.23 -24.30
CA LEU A 44 11.85 -12.66 -24.21
C LEU A 44 10.61 -13.54 -24.42
N LEU A 45 9.48 -13.15 -23.81
CA LEU A 45 8.20 -13.85 -23.98
C LEU A 45 7.67 -13.70 -25.41
N THR A 46 7.86 -12.54 -26.03
CA THR A 46 7.48 -12.30 -27.43
C THR A 46 8.25 -13.21 -28.38
N ASP A 47 9.56 -13.34 -28.18
CA ASP A 47 10.40 -14.23 -28.95
C ASP A 47 10.01 -15.72 -28.73
N SER A 48 9.67 -16.08 -27.49
CA SER A 48 9.19 -17.43 -27.16
C SER A 48 7.84 -17.75 -27.83
N ILE A 49 6.92 -16.80 -27.86
CA ILE A 49 5.63 -16.93 -28.57
C ILE A 49 5.85 -17.07 -30.07
N ALA A 50 6.84 -16.39 -30.64
CA ALA A 50 7.18 -16.54 -32.07
C ALA A 50 7.69 -17.96 -32.40
N MET A 51 8.30 -18.64 -31.42
CA MET A 51 8.74 -20.04 -31.55
C MET A 51 7.61 -21.03 -31.32
N ASP A 52 6.74 -20.79 -30.37
CA ASP A 52 5.55 -21.60 -30.07
C ASP A 52 4.33 -20.71 -29.75
N SER A 53 3.52 -20.47 -30.76
CA SER A 53 2.32 -19.64 -30.65
C SER A 53 1.12 -20.41 -30.08
N THR A 54 1.27 -21.68 -29.70
CA THR A 54 0.19 -22.53 -29.19
C THR A 54 0.25 -22.76 -27.68
N ASP A 55 1.32 -22.31 -27.02
CA ASP A 55 1.47 -22.41 -25.57
C ASP A 55 0.72 -21.26 -24.87
N ALA A 56 -0.40 -21.59 -24.20
CA ALA A 56 -1.24 -20.65 -23.43
C ALA A 56 -0.47 -19.97 -22.29
N HIS A 57 0.51 -20.65 -21.70
CA HIS A 57 1.29 -20.11 -20.58
C HIS A 57 2.22 -18.96 -21.00
N LEU A 58 2.72 -18.97 -22.23
CA LEU A 58 3.54 -17.87 -22.73
C LEU A 58 2.74 -16.57 -22.82
N TYR A 59 1.51 -16.64 -23.31
CA TYR A 59 0.60 -15.50 -23.34
C TYR A 59 0.22 -15.05 -21.93
N LEU A 60 -0.12 -15.98 -21.02
CA LEU A 60 -0.40 -15.64 -19.63
C LEU A 60 0.78 -14.91 -18.96
N ASN A 61 1.99 -15.39 -19.15
CA ASN A 61 3.17 -14.79 -18.55
C ASN A 61 3.46 -13.41 -19.15
N ARG A 62 3.28 -13.24 -20.47
CA ARG A 62 3.42 -11.91 -21.10
C ARG A 62 2.32 -10.95 -20.68
N ALA A 63 1.08 -11.45 -20.49
CA ALA A 63 -0.01 -10.66 -19.92
C ALA A 63 0.31 -10.17 -18.50
N LYS A 64 0.90 -11.02 -17.65
CA LYS A 64 1.37 -10.61 -16.30
C LYS A 64 2.43 -9.51 -16.41
N ALA A 65 3.39 -9.64 -17.34
CA ALA A 65 4.41 -8.63 -17.54
C ALA A 65 3.83 -7.30 -18.07
N TYR A 66 2.89 -7.35 -19.02
CA TYR A 66 2.18 -6.16 -19.48
C TYR A 66 1.37 -5.49 -18.36
N PHE A 67 0.68 -6.28 -17.55
CA PHE A 67 -0.10 -5.76 -16.43
C PHE A 67 0.80 -5.10 -15.37
N ALA A 68 1.93 -5.73 -15.02
CA ALA A 68 2.92 -5.15 -14.12
C ALA A 68 3.56 -3.86 -14.66
N ASN A 69 3.57 -3.67 -15.98
CA ASN A 69 4.04 -2.46 -16.67
C ASN A 69 2.90 -1.48 -17.02
N GLU A 70 1.76 -1.60 -16.36
CA GLU A 70 0.57 -0.75 -16.55
C GLU A 70 0.00 -0.76 -17.99
N GLN A 71 0.40 -1.71 -18.80
CA GLN A 71 -0.03 -1.89 -20.19
C GLN A 71 -1.29 -2.76 -20.25
N VAL A 72 -2.37 -2.30 -19.62
CA VAL A 72 -3.61 -3.05 -19.40
C VAL A 72 -4.24 -3.55 -20.70
N GLY A 73 -4.19 -2.76 -21.76
CA GLY A 73 -4.75 -3.15 -23.08
C GLY A 73 -4.03 -4.36 -23.70
N GLN A 74 -2.69 -4.38 -23.65
CA GLN A 74 -1.88 -5.50 -24.13
C GLN A 74 -2.07 -6.74 -23.26
N ALA A 75 -2.14 -6.55 -21.93
CA ALA A 75 -2.46 -7.64 -21.00
C ALA A 75 -3.79 -8.31 -21.36
N MET A 76 -4.84 -7.54 -21.64
CA MET A 76 -6.17 -8.06 -22.03
C MET A 76 -6.12 -8.87 -23.33
N VAL A 77 -5.36 -8.43 -24.33
CA VAL A 77 -5.18 -9.18 -25.60
C VAL A 77 -4.57 -10.55 -25.33
N ASP A 78 -3.50 -10.60 -24.54
CA ASP A 78 -2.80 -11.85 -24.22
C ASP A 78 -3.61 -12.75 -23.30
N ILE A 79 -4.36 -12.21 -22.34
CA ILE A 79 -5.33 -12.96 -21.53
C ILE A 79 -6.35 -13.67 -22.41
N ASN A 80 -6.96 -12.94 -23.35
CA ASN A 80 -7.94 -13.52 -24.27
C ASN A 80 -7.32 -14.62 -25.12
N LYS A 81 -6.06 -14.45 -25.58
CA LYS A 81 -5.38 -15.47 -26.34
C LYS A 81 -5.05 -16.70 -25.48
N SER A 82 -4.60 -16.51 -24.23
CA SER A 82 -4.38 -17.60 -23.29
C SER A 82 -5.66 -18.41 -23.06
N LEU A 83 -6.81 -17.75 -22.84
CA LEU A 83 -8.11 -18.41 -22.65
C LEU A 83 -8.63 -19.10 -23.90
N GLN A 84 -8.31 -18.61 -25.11
CA GLN A 84 -8.61 -19.32 -26.35
C GLN A 84 -7.85 -20.63 -26.48
N LEU A 85 -6.60 -20.67 -26.01
CA LEU A 85 -5.73 -21.85 -26.07
C LEU A 85 -6.01 -22.82 -24.91
N ASP A 86 -6.22 -22.30 -23.70
CA ASP A 86 -6.59 -23.07 -22.51
C ASP A 86 -7.74 -22.40 -21.76
N PRO A 87 -8.99 -22.74 -22.03
CA PRO A 87 -10.16 -22.14 -21.40
C PRO A 87 -10.36 -22.58 -19.92
N ASN A 88 -9.57 -23.52 -19.41
CA ASN A 88 -9.67 -24.03 -18.06
C ASN A 88 -8.50 -23.58 -17.16
N ASN A 89 -7.71 -22.62 -17.59
CA ASN A 89 -6.58 -22.11 -16.81
C ASN A 89 -7.02 -21.13 -15.74
N VAL A 90 -7.08 -21.57 -14.48
CA VAL A 90 -7.47 -20.75 -13.33
C VAL A 90 -6.59 -19.51 -13.17
N ASP A 91 -5.28 -19.62 -13.42
CA ASP A 91 -4.35 -18.49 -13.27
C ASP A 91 -4.67 -17.36 -14.25
N THR A 92 -5.15 -17.71 -15.45
CA THR A 92 -5.59 -16.71 -16.44
C THR A 92 -6.84 -15.98 -15.99
N TYR A 93 -7.81 -16.68 -15.38
CA TYR A 93 -9.00 -16.02 -14.80
C TYR A 93 -8.65 -15.16 -13.58
N LEU A 94 -7.70 -15.57 -12.75
CA LEU A 94 -7.23 -14.74 -11.64
C LEU A 94 -6.61 -13.43 -12.13
N LEU A 95 -5.76 -13.49 -13.17
CA LEU A 95 -5.19 -12.29 -13.79
C LEU A 95 -6.27 -11.43 -14.45
N LEU A 96 -7.25 -12.05 -15.13
CA LEU A 96 -8.37 -11.33 -15.73
C LEU A 96 -9.18 -10.56 -14.68
N ALA A 97 -9.43 -11.17 -13.52
CA ALA A 97 -10.09 -10.49 -12.41
C ALA A 97 -9.27 -9.30 -11.87
N ASP A 98 -7.93 -9.40 -11.80
CA ASP A 98 -7.06 -8.28 -11.43
C ASP A 98 -7.11 -7.14 -12.46
N VAL A 99 -7.17 -7.48 -13.74
CA VAL A 99 -7.32 -6.50 -14.83
C VAL A 99 -8.68 -5.79 -14.74
N TYR A 100 -9.78 -6.53 -14.52
CA TYR A 100 -11.10 -5.91 -14.32
C TYR A 100 -11.13 -5.01 -13.07
N TYR A 101 -10.45 -5.43 -12.00
CA TYR A 101 -10.31 -4.60 -10.80
C TYR A 101 -9.61 -3.26 -11.11
N ALA A 102 -8.50 -3.31 -11.85
CA ALA A 102 -7.77 -2.11 -12.27
C ALA A 102 -8.59 -1.19 -13.20
N LEU A 103 -9.50 -1.77 -13.99
CA LEU A 103 -10.43 -1.03 -14.85
C LEU A 103 -11.67 -0.52 -14.11
N GLY A 104 -11.88 -0.92 -12.85
CA GLY A 104 -13.08 -0.58 -12.08
C GLY A 104 -14.35 -1.33 -12.51
N ASP A 105 -14.22 -2.41 -13.28
CA ASP A 105 -15.32 -3.21 -13.81
C ASP A 105 -15.76 -4.29 -12.81
N GLN A 106 -16.49 -3.87 -11.79
CA GLN A 106 -16.88 -4.72 -10.66
C GLN A 106 -17.78 -5.90 -11.07
N ASP A 107 -18.62 -5.74 -12.07
CA ASP A 107 -19.55 -6.79 -12.51
C ASP A 107 -18.81 -7.98 -13.12
N ASN A 108 -17.76 -7.71 -13.88
CA ASN A 108 -16.96 -8.75 -14.51
C ASN A 108 -15.97 -9.42 -13.53
N ILE A 109 -15.57 -8.78 -12.43
CA ILE A 109 -14.70 -9.41 -11.42
C ILE A 109 -15.39 -10.63 -10.82
N ALA A 110 -16.63 -10.47 -10.31
CA ALA A 110 -17.34 -11.55 -9.62
C ALA A 110 -17.63 -12.73 -10.56
N SER A 111 -18.08 -12.46 -11.79
CA SER A 111 -18.38 -13.51 -12.78
C SER A 111 -17.11 -14.29 -13.18
N THR A 112 -15.97 -13.58 -13.36
CA THR A 112 -14.67 -14.17 -13.70
C THR A 112 -14.14 -15.06 -12.57
N LEU A 113 -14.21 -14.60 -11.31
CA LEU A 113 -13.78 -15.38 -10.16
C LEU A 113 -14.66 -16.59 -9.90
N ASN A 114 -15.98 -16.47 -10.08
CA ASN A 114 -16.88 -17.61 -9.99
C ASN A 114 -16.57 -18.66 -11.06
N LYS A 115 -16.20 -18.23 -12.27
CA LYS A 115 -15.75 -19.15 -13.32
C LYS A 115 -14.48 -19.91 -12.90
N ALA A 116 -13.52 -19.22 -12.28
CA ALA A 116 -12.32 -19.86 -11.73
C ALA A 116 -12.65 -20.91 -10.64
N VAL A 117 -13.64 -20.64 -9.78
CA VAL A 117 -14.12 -21.62 -8.76
C VAL A 117 -14.81 -22.82 -9.42
N GLU A 118 -15.58 -22.61 -10.49
CA GLU A 118 -16.21 -23.69 -11.26
C GLU A 118 -15.18 -24.63 -11.90
N ILE A 119 -14.10 -24.05 -12.45
CA ILE A 119 -13.01 -24.82 -13.09
C ILE A 119 -12.26 -25.65 -12.06
N ASN A 120 -11.91 -25.05 -10.91
CA ASN A 120 -11.21 -25.75 -9.84
C ASN A 120 -11.75 -25.34 -8.47
N SER A 121 -12.71 -26.09 -7.96
CA SER A 121 -13.34 -25.85 -6.66
C SER A 121 -12.42 -26.10 -5.45
N LEU A 122 -11.24 -26.68 -5.66
CA LEU A 122 -10.23 -26.94 -4.62
C LEU A 122 -9.15 -25.85 -4.58
N ASP A 123 -9.20 -24.87 -5.47
CA ASP A 123 -8.30 -23.71 -5.43
C ASP A 123 -8.88 -22.63 -4.51
N ALA A 124 -8.17 -22.33 -3.40
CA ALA A 124 -8.60 -21.32 -2.44
C ALA A 124 -8.44 -19.86 -2.97
N ARG A 125 -7.57 -19.64 -3.95
CA ARG A 125 -7.22 -18.28 -4.42
C ARG A 125 -8.41 -17.49 -4.97
N PRO A 126 -9.28 -18.04 -5.85
CA PRO A 126 -10.47 -17.32 -6.30
C PRO A 126 -11.43 -16.99 -5.15
N LEU A 127 -11.54 -17.86 -4.14
CA LEU A 127 -12.39 -17.60 -2.98
C LEU A 127 -11.86 -16.43 -2.12
N VAL A 128 -10.54 -16.34 -1.94
CA VAL A 128 -9.94 -15.19 -1.25
C VAL A 128 -10.20 -13.89 -2.00
N LYS A 129 -10.05 -13.87 -3.33
CA LYS A 129 -10.35 -12.69 -4.16
C LYS A 129 -11.85 -12.32 -4.13
N LEU A 130 -12.76 -13.29 -4.11
CA LEU A 130 -14.20 -13.05 -3.90
C LEU A 130 -14.47 -12.45 -2.52
N ALA A 131 -13.74 -12.88 -1.49
CA ALA A 131 -13.85 -12.29 -0.16
C ALA A 131 -13.35 -10.83 -0.14
N GLU A 132 -12.23 -10.53 -0.80
CA GLU A 132 -11.73 -9.16 -0.95
C GLU A 132 -12.71 -8.24 -1.66
N LEU A 133 -13.30 -8.71 -2.77
CA LEU A 133 -14.34 -7.97 -3.49
C LEU A 133 -15.53 -7.66 -2.58
N ASN A 134 -16.01 -8.66 -1.84
CA ASN A 134 -17.15 -8.49 -0.92
C ASN A 134 -16.81 -7.61 0.28
N LEU A 135 -15.57 -7.61 0.76
CA LEU A 135 -15.09 -6.67 1.78
C LEU A 135 -15.17 -5.23 1.26
N LEU A 136 -14.71 -4.96 0.04
CA LEU A 136 -14.78 -3.63 -0.59
C LEU A 136 -16.23 -3.17 -0.79
N GLN A 137 -17.12 -4.10 -1.14
CA GLN A 137 -18.57 -3.84 -1.28
C GLN A 137 -19.30 -3.78 0.07
N GLN A 138 -18.59 -3.90 1.20
CA GLN A 138 -19.14 -3.93 2.55
C GLN A 138 -20.09 -5.12 2.82
N ASN A 139 -20.05 -6.16 2.01
CA ASN A 139 -20.78 -7.41 2.18
C ASN A 139 -20.03 -8.35 3.16
N PHE A 140 -19.78 -7.88 4.38
CA PHE A 140 -18.86 -8.53 5.33
C PHE A 140 -19.19 -9.99 5.65
N ASN A 141 -20.47 -10.32 5.82
CA ASN A 141 -20.88 -11.71 6.13
C ASN A 141 -20.57 -12.65 4.95
N LEU A 142 -20.77 -12.18 3.72
CA LEU A 142 -20.46 -12.95 2.52
C LEU A 142 -18.94 -13.09 2.34
N ALA A 143 -18.18 -12.02 2.60
CA ALA A 143 -16.72 -12.06 2.62
C ALA A 143 -16.18 -13.10 3.60
N ILE A 144 -16.68 -13.10 4.85
CA ILE A 144 -16.30 -14.12 5.86
C ILE A 144 -16.65 -15.52 5.38
N GLY A 145 -17.82 -15.72 4.76
CA GLY A 145 -18.22 -17.03 4.21
C GLY A 145 -17.26 -17.53 3.12
N TYR A 146 -16.76 -16.66 2.25
CA TYR A 146 -15.74 -17.03 1.26
C TYR A 146 -14.39 -17.33 1.91
N VAL A 147 -13.98 -16.52 2.90
CA VAL A 147 -12.75 -16.77 3.67
C VAL A 147 -12.80 -18.12 4.37
N ASP A 148 -13.91 -18.44 5.03
CA ASP A 148 -14.04 -19.72 5.76
C ASP A 148 -13.96 -20.93 4.81
N LYS A 149 -14.52 -20.81 3.61
CA LYS A 149 -14.36 -21.83 2.56
C LYS A 149 -12.90 -21.93 2.11
N ALA A 150 -12.23 -20.80 1.87
CA ALA A 150 -10.81 -20.78 1.48
C ALA A 150 -9.91 -21.40 2.54
N LEU A 151 -10.12 -21.07 3.82
CA LEU A 151 -9.38 -21.65 4.94
C LEU A 151 -9.69 -23.14 5.18
N GLY A 152 -10.89 -23.59 4.82
CA GLY A 152 -11.24 -25.02 4.80
C GLY A 152 -10.44 -25.81 3.77
N LEU A 153 -10.05 -25.18 2.65
CA LEU A 153 -9.19 -25.79 1.62
C LEU A 153 -7.70 -25.62 1.94
N THR A 154 -7.31 -24.45 2.39
CA THR A 154 -5.92 -24.09 2.69
C THR A 154 -5.87 -23.39 4.05
N PRO A 155 -5.67 -24.13 5.16
CA PRO A 155 -5.61 -23.56 6.51
C PRO A 155 -4.47 -22.56 6.72
N TYR A 156 -3.39 -22.71 5.97
CA TYR A 156 -2.25 -21.77 5.95
C TYR A 156 -2.43 -20.79 4.79
N ASN A 157 -3.18 -19.70 5.04
CA ASN A 157 -3.43 -18.65 4.05
C ASN A 157 -3.45 -17.28 4.75
N PRO A 158 -2.30 -16.59 4.82
CA PRO A 158 -2.18 -15.33 5.54
C PRO A 158 -3.12 -14.26 4.98
N ARG A 159 -3.33 -14.23 3.65
CA ARG A 159 -4.24 -13.27 3.01
C ARG A 159 -5.70 -13.49 3.43
N ALA A 160 -6.15 -14.74 3.53
CA ALA A 160 -7.49 -15.07 4.00
C ALA A 160 -7.71 -14.61 5.45
N TYR A 161 -6.76 -14.86 6.36
CA TYR A 161 -6.84 -14.34 7.73
C TYR A 161 -6.84 -12.81 7.78
N PHE A 162 -6.03 -12.16 6.97
CA PHE A 162 -6.02 -10.70 6.89
C PHE A 162 -7.41 -10.14 6.49
N VAL A 163 -8.01 -10.68 5.41
CA VAL A 163 -9.35 -10.28 4.96
C VAL A 163 -10.39 -10.52 6.05
N LYS A 164 -10.30 -11.64 6.76
CA LYS A 164 -11.19 -11.95 7.90
C LYS A 164 -11.05 -10.92 9.02
N GLY A 165 -9.83 -10.56 9.37
CA GLY A 165 -9.54 -9.51 10.34
C GLY A 165 -10.16 -8.17 9.94
N MET A 166 -10.00 -7.76 8.68
CA MET A 166 -10.59 -6.55 8.12
C MET A 166 -12.13 -6.57 8.20
N CYS A 167 -12.77 -7.71 7.92
CA CYS A 167 -14.21 -7.87 8.06
C CYS A 167 -14.67 -7.68 9.51
N TYR A 168 -13.97 -8.24 10.50
CA TYR A 168 -14.31 -8.06 11.90
C TYR A 168 -14.15 -6.61 12.36
N MET A 169 -13.10 -5.92 11.89
CA MET A 169 -12.90 -4.49 12.17
C MET A 169 -14.06 -3.65 11.62
N ALA A 170 -14.42 -3.87 10.36
CA ALA A 170 -15.38 -3.02 9.65
C ALA A 170 -16.85 -3.30 10.05
N ALA A 171 -17.24 -4.61 10.14
CA ALA A 171 -18.64 -4.98 10.33
C ALA A 171 -19.11 -4.89 11.78
N LYS A 172 -18.26 -5.30 12.73
CA LYS A 172 -18.69 -5.57 14.12
C LYS A 172 -17.96 -4.72 15.12
N GLN A 173 -16.99 -3.93 14.71
CA GLN A 173 -16.03 -3.28 15.61
C GLN A 173 -15.44 -4.28 16.63
N ASP A 174 -15.38 -5.57 16.24
CA ASP A 174 -14.85 -6.65 17.05
C ASP A 174 -13.33 -6.69 16.93
N THR A 175 -12.70 -5.79 17.64
CA THR A 175 -11.25 -5.61 17.61
C THR A 175 -10.51 -6.84 18.11
N ALA A 176 -11.10 -7.61 19.04
CA ALA A 176 -10.46 -8.82 19.58
C ALA A 176 -10.36 -9.91 18.52
N SER A 177 -11.46 -10.18 17.79
CA SER A 177 -11.45 -11.14 16.68
C SER A 177 -10.58 -10.65 15.51
N ALA A 178 -10.60 -9.34 15.22
CA ALA A 178 -9.73 -8.76 14.21
C ALA A 178 -8.26 -8.97 14.56
N LEU A 179 -7.83 -8.60 15.76
CA LEU A 179 -6.47 -8.76 16.25
C LEU A 179 -5.98 -10.20 16.14
N LYS A 180 -6.80 -11.17 16.59
CA LYS A 180 -6.49 -12.60 16.47
C LYS A 180 -6.22 -13.01 15.02
N ASN A 181 -7.05 -12.57 14.08
CA ASN A 181 -6.89 -12.92 12.68
C ASN A 181 -5.66 -12.22 12.05
N PHE A 182 -5.37 -10.96 12.40
CA PHE A 182 -4.15 -10.29 11.97
C PHE A 182 -2.89 -10.97 12.52
N GLN A 183 -2.90 -11.43 13.79
CA GLN A 183 -1.80 -12.20 14.36
C GLN A 183 -1.56 -13.50 13.59
N LEU A 184 -2.63 -14.27 13.29
CA LEU A 184 -2.53 -15.50 12.49
C LEU A 184 -1.98 -15.22 11.08
N ALA A 185 -2.34 -14.09 10.47
CA ALA A 185 -1.80 -13.71 9.17
C ALA A 185 -0.29 -13.39 9.25
N ALA A 186 0.12 -12.60 10.23
CA ALA A 186 1.53 -12.23 10.45
C ALA A 186 2.42 -13.41 10.86
N GLU A 187 1.89 -14.36 11.62
CA GLU A 187 2.60 -15.60 12.00
C GLU A 187 2.84 -16.54 10.81
N GLN A 188 1.98 -16.51 9.82
CA GLN A 188 2.09 -17.38 8.63
C GLN A 188 2.99 -16.80 7.54
N ASP A 189 3.12 -15.48 7.47
CA ASP A 189 4.01 -14.80 6.51
C ASP A 189 4.68 -13.59 7.18
N ASP A 190 5.94 -13.75 7.53
CA ASP A 190 6.77 -12.75 8.20
C ASP A 190 7.15 -11.55 7.30
N ARG A 191 6.81 -11.62 6.01
CA ARG A 191 6.99 -10.54 5.02
C ARG A 191 5.69 -9.79 4.71
N PHE A 192 4.57 -10.27 5.23
CA PHE A 192 3.29 -9.63 5.02
C PHE A 192 3.09 -8.48 6.02
N TYR A 193 3.43 -7.26 5.62
CA TYR A 193 3.39 -6.07 6.48
C TYR A 193 1.98 -5.65 6.89
N ASP A 194 0.97 -5.75 6.00
CA ASP A 194 -0.38 -5.23 6.25
C ASP A 194 -1.02 -5.72 7.58
N PRO A 195 -0.95 -7.01 7.96
CA PRO A 195 -1.45 -7.46 9.26
C PRO A 195 -0.71 -6.82 10.43
N VAL A 196 0.62 -6.69 10.32
CA VAL A 196 1.45 -6.07 11.38
C VAL A 196 1.08 -4.61 11.55
N GLN A 197 0.83 -3.90 10.46
CA GLN A 197 0.34 -2.53 10.47
C GLN A 197 -0.99 -2.39 11.23
N GLN A 198 -1.95 -3.27 10.95
CA GLN A 198 -3.25 -3.24 11.64
C GLN A 198 -3.10 -3.55 13.14
N ILE A 199 -2.23 -4.49 13.51
CA ILE A 199 -1.89 -4.79 14.91
C ILE A 199 -1.35 -3.55 15.61
N CYS A 200 -0.37 -2.85 14.99
CA CYS A 200 0.18 -1.61 15.54
C CYS A 200 -0.88 -0.53 15.75
N ARG A 201 -1.78 -0.34 14.79
CA ARG A 201 -2.88 0.62 14.88
C ARG A 201 -3.85 0.28 16.02
N ILE A 202 -4.19 -1.00 16.20
CA ILE A 202 -5.04 -1.45 17.29
C ILE A 202 -4.37 -1.17 18.65
N TYR A 203 -3.09 -1.53 18.81
CA TYR A 203 -2.37 -1.27 20.06
C TYR A 203 -2.19 0.23 20.33
N ALA A 204 -1.96 1.04 19.30
CA ALA A 204 -1.85 2.50 19.46
C ALA A 204 -3.11 3.12 20.10
N VAL A 205 -4.28 2.56 19.79
CA VAL A 205 -5.56 3.06 20.33
C VAL A 205 -5.91 2.41 21.68
N GLN A 206 -5.75 1.09 21.80
CA GLN A 206 -6.26 0.34 22.95
C GLN A 206 -5.26 0.18 24.10
N GLN A 207 -3.97 0.10 23.77
CA GLN A 207 -2.90 -0.19 24.73
C GLN A 207 -1.66 0.69 24.48
N PRO A 208 -1.78 2.02 24.59
CA PRO A 208 -0.69 2.94 24.27
C PRO A 208 0.66 2.61 24.94
N PRO A 209 0.71 2.11 26.21
CA PRO A 209 2.00 1.77 26.82
C PRO A 209 2.79 0.69 26.07
N TYR A 210 2.12 -0.22 25.40
CA TYR A 210 2.75 -1.31 24.63
C TYR A 210 2.92 -0.99 23.15
N ALA A 211 2.19 -0.02 22.64
CA ALA A 211 2.17 0.33 21.21
C ALA A 211 3.57 0.67 20.69
N MET A 212 4.34 1.43 21.45
CA MET A 212 5.72 1.81 21.07
C MET A 212 6.59 0.58 20.78
N GLU A 213 6.52 -0.45 21.63
CA GLU A 213 7.29 -1.68 21.45
C GLU A 213 6.91 -2.40 20.16
N TYR A 214 5.60 -2.53 19.88
CA TYR A 214 5.11 -3.19 18.66
C TYR A 214 5.47 -2.42 17.40
N ILE A 215 5.31 -1.08 17.42
CA ILE A 215 5.63 -0.23 16.27
C ILE A 215 7.14 -0.25 15.97
N ARG A 216 8.01 -0.22 17.01
CA ARG A 216 9.46 -0.36 16.82
C ARG A 216 9.82 -1.75 16.26
N LYS A 217 9.20 -2.82 16.75
CA LYS A 217 9.41 -4.16 16.22
C LYS A 217 8.96 -4.25 14.75
N ALA A 218 7.82 -3.66 14.41
CA ALA A 218 7.34 -3.61 13.03
C ALA A 218 8.34 -2.90 12.11
N GLN A 219 8.88 -1.73 12.51
CA GLN A 219 9.88 -1.03 11.71
C GLN A 219 11.20 -1.81 11.61
N GLN A 220 11.62 -2.53 12.65
CA GLN A 220 12.83 -3.38 12.61
C GLN A 220 12.65 -4.61 11.72
N GLN A 221 11.46 -5.21 11.72
CA GLN A 221 11.12 -6.35 10.86
C GLN A 221 10.98 -5.94 9.39
N PHE A 222 10.50 -4.72 9.14
CA PHE A 222 10.24 -4.18 7.82
C PHE A 222 11.05 -2.89 7.55
N PRO A 223 12.40 -2.94 7.60
CA PRO A 223 13.24 -1.74 7.50
C PRO A 223 13.13 -1.03 6.15
N ASP A 224 12.83 -1.78 5.09
CA ASP A 224 12.70 -1.28 3.72
C ASP A 224 11.30 -0.77 3.38
N TYR A 225 10.35 -0.88 4.33
CA TYR A 225 8.99 -0.36 4.15
C TYR A 225 8.90 1.08 4.64
N PRO A 226 8.76 2.08 3.74
CA PRO A 226 8.64 3.48 4.14
C PRO A 226 7.46 3.71 5.07
N THR A 227 6.35 2.98 4.88
CA THR A 227 5.15 3.06 5.71
C THR A 227 5.42 2.68 7.17
N ALA A 228 6.21 1.61 7.43
CA ALA A 228 6.57 1.21 8.79
C ALA A 228 7.38 2.29 9.51
N ARG A 229 8.31 2.92 8.79
CA ARG A 229 9.11 4.03 9.30
C ARG A 229 8.27 5.28 9.55
N TYR A 230 7.36 5.59 8.62
CA TYR A 230 6.45 6.72 8.76
C TYR A 230 5.53 6.57 9.97
N GLU A 231 4.95 5.39 10.19
CA GLU A 231 4.09 5.11 11.35
C GLU A 231 4.84 5.21 12.67
N LEU A 232 6.10 4.75 12.71
CA LEU A 232 6.95 4.96 13.88
C LEU A 232 7.18 6.45 14.13
N ALA A 233 7.53 7.23 13.11
CA ALA A 233 7.74 8.67 13.25
C ALA A 233 6.47 9.39 13.76
N MET A 234 5.31 9.07 13.18
CA MET A 234 4.00 9.62 13.61
C MET A 234 3.68 9.28 15.07
N TYR A 235 4.00 8.07 15.51
CA TYR A 235 3.79 7.67 16.90
C TYR A 235 4.74 8.40 17.85
N LEU A 236 6.02 8.47 17.50
CA LEU A 236 7.08 9.14 18.28
C LEU A 236 6.77 10.62 18.51
N GLN A 237 6.36 11.35 17.46
CA GLN A 237 6.09 12.79 17.55
C GLN A 237 4.99 13.12 18.58
N SER A 238 3.97 12.25 18.72
CA SER A 238 2.85 12.47 19.63
C SER A 238 3.02 11.83 21.02
N HIS A 239 4.07 11.03 21.23
CA HIS A 239 4.31 10.28 22.47
C HIS A 239 5.68 10.60 23.10
N GLY A 240 6.09 11.87 23.03
CA GLY A 240 7.19 12.43 23.80
C GLY A 240 8.59 12.20 23.25
N ALA A 241 8.72 11.87 21.96
CA ALA A 241 10.02 11.72 21.30
C ALA A 241 10.06 12.42 19.92
N PRO A 242 9.75 13.75 19.88
CA PRO A 242 9.65 14.49 18.61
C PRO A 242 10.99 14.57 17.86
N GLU A 243 12.12 14.67 18.55
CA GLU A 243 13.45 14.70 17.92
C GLU A 243 13.77 13.37 17.24
N GLU A 244 13.39 12.24 17.84
CA GLU A 244 13.54 10.93 17.22
C GLU A 244 12.64 10.79 16.00
N ALA A 245 11.42 11.33 16.04
CA ALA A 245 10.53 11.37 14.89
C ALA A 245 11.16 12.10 13.70
N LEU A 246 11.84 13.22 13.92
CA LEU A 246 12.54 13.96 12.87
C LEU A 246 13.61 13.11 12.18
N LEU A 247 14.37 12.28 12.90
CA LEU A 247 15.38 11.38 12.30
C LEU A 247 14.74 10.34 11.36
N HIS A 248 13.58 9.83 11.71
CA HIS A 248 12.85 8.92 10.85
C HIS A 248 12.27 9.63 9.60
N TYR A 249 11.76 10.86 9.75
CA TYR A 249 11.32 11.69 8.61
C TYR A 249 12.50 12.04 7.70
N ASP A 250 13.68 12.35 8.23
CA ASP A 250 14.89 12.60 7.43
C ASP A 250 15.25 11.38 6.58
N THR A 251 15.19 10.19 7.17
CA THR A 251 15.45 8.94 6.44
C THR A 251 14.45 8.72 5.30
N LEU A 252 13.18 9.08 5.49
CA LEU A 252 12.15 9.00 4.44
C LEU A 252 12.43 10.00 3.31
N LEU A 253 12.84 11.23 3.65
CA LEU A 253 13.17 12.26 2.66
C LEU A 253 14.48 11.96 1.90
N MET A 254 15.41 11.19 2.46
CA MET A 254 16.56 10.67 1.68
C MET A 254 16.13 9.75 0.53
N GLN A 255 15.03 9.01 0.69
CA GLN A 255 14.48 8.14 -0.35
C GLN A 255 13.54 8.89 -1.30
N ARG A 256 12.75 9.83 -0.77
CA ARG A 256 11.74 10.61 -1.50
C ARG A 256 11.80 12.08 -1.06
N PRO A 257 12.72 12.87 -1.65
CA PRO A 257 12.93 14.29 -1.26
C PRO A 257 11.69 15.18 -1.50
N ASP A 258 10.81 14.76 -2.38
CA ASP A 258 9.59 15.45 -2.80
C ASP A 258 8.31 14.97 -2.05
N ASP A 259 8.47 14.25 -0.93
CA ASP A 259 7.33 13.85 -0.12
C ASP A 259 6.81 15.02 0.73
N TYR A 260 5.85 15.77 0.16
CA TYR A 260 5.27 16.95 0.81
C TYR A 260 4.56 16.63 2.13
N ILE A 261 4.08 15.38 2.33
CA ILE A 261 3.44 14.95 3.59
C ILE A 261 4.49 14.81 4.68
N VAL A 262 5.65 14.23 4.37
CA VAL A 262 6.76 14.10 5.32
C VAL A 262 7.33 15.47 5.66
N LEU A 263 7.50 16.37 4.68
CA LEU A 263 7.91 17.76 4.91
C LEU A 263 6.93 18.49 5.82
N PHE A 264 5.63 18.37 5.55
CA PHE A 264 4.59 18.93 6.42
C PHE A 264 4.71 18.43 7.86
N ASN A 265 4.88 17.12 8.07
CA ASN A 265 5.02 16.54 9.41
C ASN A 265 6.27 17.06 10.13
N LYS A 266 7.39 17.25 9.42
CA LYS A 266 8.57 17.91 9.99
C LYS A 266 8.27 19.35 10.44
N GLY A 267 7.54 20.12 9.60
CA GLY A 267 7.06 21.44 9.97
C GLY A 267 6.17 21.39 11.23
N TYR A 268 5.24 20.45 11.25
CA TYR A 268 4.32 20.26 12.39
C TYR A 268 5.05 19.89 13.69
N VAL A 269 6.05 18.99 13.62
CA VAL A 269 6.89 18.64 14.79
C VAL A 269 7.62 19.87 15.33
N ASN A 270 8.25 20.65 14.46
CA ASN A 270 8.97 21.85 14.87
C ASN A 270 8.02 22.90 15.47
N TYR A 271 6.85 23.09 14.89
CA TYR A 271 5.85 24.04 15.38
C TYR A 271 5.25 23.64 16.72
N VAL A 272 4.75 22.38 16.83
CA VAL A 272 3.88 21.99 17.94
C VAL A 272 4.66 21.43 19.13
N TYR A 273 5.76 20.75 18.88
CA TYR A 273 6.49 20.04 19.94
C TYR A 273 7.83 20.67 20.29
N LEU A 274 8.50 21.34 19.33
CA LEU A 274 9.80 21.98 19.55
C LEU A 274 9.71 23.50 19.64
N GLU A 275 8.56 24.09 19.34
CA GLU A 275 8.30 25.54 19.36
C GLU A 275 9.25 26.36 18.45
N ASP A 276 9.83 25.69 17.42
CA ASP A 276 10.70 26.32 16.44
C ASP A 276 9.90 26.80 15.24
N ASN A 277 9.39 28.02 15.35
CA ASN A 277 8.54 28.64 14.34
C ASN A 277 9.26 28.89 13.00
N GLU A 278 10.53 29.23 13.01
CA GLU A 278 11.30 29.53 11.78
C GLU A 278 11.52 28.25 10.98
N THR A 279 11.98 27.19 11.62
CA THR A 279 12.15 25.87 10.99
C THR A 279 10.80 25.30 10.50
N ALA A 280 9.75 25.48 11.28
CA ALA A 280 8.40 25.05 10.89
C ALA A 280 7.94 25.73 9.58
N LEU A 281 8.07 27.08 9.48
CA LEU A 281 7.72 27.83 8.28
C LEU A 281 8.53 27.37 7.06
N ASN A 282 9.81 27.08 7.24
CA ASN A 282 10.64 26.60 6.14
C ASN A 282 10.11 25.25 5.59
N TYR A 283 9.75 24.30 6.44
CA TYR A 283 9.22 23.02 6.01
C TYR A 283 7.80 23.12 5.43
N PHE A 284 6.93 23.99 5.98
CA PHE A 284 5.61 24.22 5.38
C PHE A 284 5.73 24.86 4.00
N ASN A 285 6.67 25.78 3.77
CA ASN A 285 6.93 26.33 2.47
C ASN A 285 7.42 25.27 1.48
N GLN A 286 8.38 24.43 1.86
CA GLN A 286 8.85 23.33 1.01
C GLN A 286 7.69 22.36 0.64
N ALA A 287 6.81 22.03 1.58
CA ALA A 287 5.64 21.20 1.29
C ALA A 287 4.69 21.88 0.29
N LEU A 288 4.50 23.19 0.39
CA LEU A 288 3.66 23.99 -0.51
C LEU A 288 4.31 24.23 -1.87
N ASP A 289 5.63 24.30 -1.96
CA ASP A 289 6.36 24.39 -3.25
C ASP A 289 6.12 23.11 -4.09
N ILE A 290 6.00 21.95 -3.44
CA ILE A 290 5.71 20.66 -4.08
C ILE A 290 4.20 20.51 -4.35
N ASN A 291 3.37 20.76 -3.34
CA ASN A 291 1.92 20.71 -3.47
C ASN A 291 1.26 22.06 -3.08
N PRO A 292 1.09 22.99 -4.05
CA PRO A 292 0.52 24.33 -3.81
C PRO A 292 -0.95 24.32 -3.37
N ARG A 293 -1.59 23.17 -3.23
CA ARG A 293 -2.98 23.04 -2.79
C ARG A 293 -3.12 22.26 -1.48
N TYR A 294 -2.02 22.01 -0.78
CA TYR A 294 -2.06 21.27 0.47
C TYR A 294 -2.58 22.15 1.62
N LEU A 295 -3.87 22.04 1.89
CA LEU A 295 -4.58 22.92 2.82
C LEU A 295 -4.02 22.88 4.25
N ASP A 296 -3.61 21.70 4.74
CA ASP A 296 -3.06 21.56 6.09
C ASP A 296 -1.75 22.34 6.25
N ALA A 297 -0.91 22.37 5.21
CA ALA A 297 0.33 23.15 5.23
C ALA A 297 0.02 24.65 5.20
N PHE A 298 -0.93 25.10 4.38
CA PHE A 298 -1.38 26.50 4.38
C PHE A 298 -1.94 26.92 5.74
N TYR A 299 -2.85 26.15 6.27
CA TYR A 299 -3.48 26.45 7.55
C TYR A 299 -2.45 26.53 8.67
N ASN A 300 -1.55 25.53 8.77
CA ASN A 300 -0.53 25.53 9.82
C ASN A 300 0.54 26.63 9.61
N LYS A 301 0.90 26.97 8.37
CA LYS A 301 1.71 28.15 8.08
C LYS A 301 1.05 29.43 8.61
N GLY A 302 -0.27 29.59 8.39
CA GLY A 302 -1.04 30.72 8.95
C GLY A 302 -0.97 30.75 10.47
N ARG A 303 -1.10 29.59 11.14
CA ARG A 303 -1.01 29.46 12.62
C ARG A 303 0.35 29.90 13.15
N VAL A 304 1.42 29.50 12.50
CA VAL A 304 2.78 29.90 12.92
C VAL A 304 2.95 31.40 12.80
N ILE A 305 2.52 32.01 11.70
CA ILE A 305 2.64 33.46 11.46
C ILE A 305 1.75 34.23 12.43
N GLU A 306 0.55 33.74 12.73
CA GLU A 306 -0.32 34.29 13.77
C GLU A 306 0.35 34.26 15.15
N GLN A 307 1.01 33.14 15.50
CA GLN A 307 1.76 33.02 16.77
C GLN A 307 2.97 33.97 16.83
N MET A 308 3.59 34.27 15.71
CA MET A 308 4.65 35.29 15.62
C MET A 308 4.14 36.72 15.69
N GLY A 309 2.83 36.93 15.71
CA GLY A 309 2.19 38.24 15.88
C GLY A 309 1.90 38.97 14.56
N ASP A 310 2.22 38.39 13.40
CA ASP A 310 1.88 39.00 12.11
C ASP A 310 0.44 38.60 11.69
N TYR A 311 -0.53 39.22 12.37
CA TYR A 311 -1.96 38.97 12.13
C TYR A 311 -2.39 39.35 10.70
N ALA A 312 -1.74 40.35 10.09
CA ALA A 312 -2.07 40.78 8.73
C ALA A 312 -1.70 39.66 7.72
N GLN A 313 -0.51 39.14 7.81
CA GLN A 313 -0.05 38.06 6.94
C GLN A 313 -0.81 36.76 7.21
N ALA A 314 -1.06 36.41 8.47
CA ALA A 314 -1.85 35.23 8.85
C ALA A 314 -3.26 35.30 8.25
N MET A 315 -3.91 36.48 8.30
CA MET A 315 -5.23 36.71 7.72
C MET A 315 -5.25 36.42 6.20
N GLU A 316 -4.24 36.87 5.45
CA GLU A 316 -4.17 36.64 4.01
C GLU A 316 -3.99 35.14 3.70
N ILE A 317 -3.19 34.43 4.50
CA ILE A 317 -3.00 32.99 4.35
C ILE A 317 -4.30 32.22 4.63
N TYR A 318 -5.04 32.55 5.69
CA TYR A 318 -6.33 31.92 5.97
C TYR A 318 -7.38 32.20 4.89
N LYS A 319 -7.39 33.43 4.33
CA LYS A 319 -8.24 33.73 3.17
C LYS A 319 -7.87 32.89 1.95
N GLU A 320 -6.58 32.62 1.73
CA GLU A 320 -6.16 31.73 0.64
C GLU A 320 -6.64 30.28 0.87
N VAL A 321 -6.61 29.77 2.12
CA VAL A 321 -7.22 28.48 2.45
C VAL A 321 -8.72 28.49 2.10
N LEU A 322 -9.44 29.56 2.46
CA LEU A 322 -10.88 29.69 2.16
C LEU A 322 -11.17 29.90 0.66
N ARG A 323 -10.23 30.45 -0.11
CA ARG A 323 -10.34 30.53 -1.56
C ARG A 323 -10.25 29.13 -2.20
N LEU A 324 -9.41 28.24 -1.65
CA LEU A 324 -9.26 26.87 -2.10
C LEU A 324 -10.40 25.97 -1.63
N GLN A 325 -10.84 26.16 -0.39
CA GLN A 325 -11.96 25.42 0.23
C GLN A 325 -12.79 26.37 1.12
N PRO A 326 -13.90 26.92 0.60
CA PRO A 326 -14.71 27.91 1.31
C PRO A 326 -15.30 27.44 2.64
N GLU A 327 -15.54 26.14 2.80
CA GLU A 327 -16.07 25.52 4.02
C GLU A 327 -15.01 25.00 5.00
N TYR A 328 -13.73 25.37 4.85
CA TYR A 328 -12.68 24.93 5.76
C TYR A 328 -12.83 25.61 7.13
N GLN A 329 -13.52 24.91 8.06
CA GLN A 329 -14.00 25.49 9.33
C GLN A 329 -12.87 26.09 10.16
N LEU A 330 -11.71 25.43 10.23
CA LEU A 330 -10.58 25.93 11.03
C LEU A 330 -10.05 27.29 10.53
N ALA A 331 -10.08 27.54 9.23
CA ALA A 331 -9.67 28.83 8.67
C ALA A 331 -10.76 29.89 8.88
N ILE A 332 -12.05 29.54 8.82
CA ILE A 332 -13.17 30.45 9.18
C ILE A 332 -13.00 30.91 10.61
N ASP A 333 -12.79 29.98 11.54
CA ASP A 333 -12.62 30.30 12.97
C ASP A 333 -11.38 31.16 13.22
N ALA A 334 -10.28 30.90 12.50
CA ALA A 334 -9.07 31.71 12.59
C ALA A 334 -9.26 33.14 12.08
N VAL A 335 -9.94 33.32 10.94
CA VAL A 335 -10.29 34.65 10.40
C VAL A 335 -11.14 35.43 11.39
N ASN A 336 -12.19 34.81 11.92
CA ASN A 336 -13.09 35.44 12.90
C ASN A 336 -12.32 35.83 14.18
N ARG A 337 -11.42 34.97 14.68
CA ARG A 337 -10.61 35.26 15.87
C ARG A 337 -9.70 36.48 15.67
N ILE A 338 -8.99 36.54 14.53
CA ILE A 338 -8.11 37.68 14.23
C ILE A 338 -8.91 38.98 14.04
N GLN A 339 -10.08 38.94 13.37
CA GLN A 339 -10.93 40.12 13.18
C GLN A 339 -11.40 40.70 14.52
N ASN A 340 -11.79 39.86 15.48
CA ASN A 340 -12.20 40.30 16.81
C ASN A 340 -11.03 40.94 17.58
N GLN A 341 -9.82 40.41 17.47
CA GLN A 341 -8.62 40.97 18.13
C GLN A 341 -8.18 42.34 17.57
N ILE A 342 -8.46 42.62 16.29
CA ILE A 342 -8.09 43.90 15.66
C ILE A 342 -9.15 44.98 15.99
N THR A 343 -10.36 44.58 16.35
CA THR A 343 -11.48 45.50 16.65
C THR A 343 -11.59 45.86 18.13
N GLU A 344 -10.90 45.17 19.03
CA GLU A 344 -10.71 45.52 20.46
C GLU A 344 -9.46 46.41 20.62
#